data_6f4883dccd7107d7c8efe4c11696b211
#
_entry.id   6f4883dccd7107d7c8efe4c11696b211
#
_cell.length_a   1.000
_cell.length_b   1.000
_cell.length_c   1.000
_cell.angle_alpha   90.00
_cell.angle_beta   90.00
_cell.angle_gamma   90.00
#
_symmetry.space_group_name_H-M   'P 1'
#
loop_
_entity.id
_entity.type
_entity.pdbx_description
1 polymer ?
#
loop_
_entity_poly.entity_id
_entity_poly.type
_entity_poly.pdbx_seq_one_letter_code
_entity_poly.pdbx_strand_id
1 'polypeptide(L)'
;MRGAYTSSMELRHLRYFVAVAGKENISQAAKSLHVSQPALSRQMRDLESELGVSLFKRGGKSVHLTEAGRVFLSESRAALNRIEDAISVTKSVANRRRNRICIGYGPIPTAEILPLALRAFQLRNPKAKVDLRAMTTQEMVRALRRGEIDVSLMADGLSEDLEGLIVAEICSYPLCVAVSKKHRFAQRRVVPIEELAKEPIISLSRRGFRWYNALVERVLSPYNRNLKIVEEFDDSQSVIAAVEAGRGVAIAGSVVARTAGRRLAFRPLRPDPQPLPIVLAHRQVATTPLLEEFVSAVKSVQVDSPSS
;
A
#
# COMPACT_ATOMS: atom_id res chain seq x y z
N MET A 1 22.18 -28.45 25.04
CA MET A 1 22.40 -27.68 23.79
C MET A 1 22.55 -26.22 24.14
N ARG A 2 23.76 -25.70 24.26
CA ARG A 2 24.06 -24.27 24.53
C ARG A 2 24.50 -23.65 23.20
N GLY A 3 23.57 -23.04 22.49
CA GLY A 3 23.90 -22.13 21.39
C GLY A 3 24.11 -20.74 21.99
N ALA A 4 25.37 -20.39 22.24
CA ALA A 4 25.72 -19.06 22.68
C ALA A 4 25.42 -18.07 21.55
N TYR A 5 24.49 -17.16 21.77
CA TYR A 5 24.39 -15.92 21.00
C TYR A 5 25.61 -15.07 21.39
N THR A 6 26.71 -15.26 20.69
CA THR A 6 27.98 -14.53 20.92
C THR A 6 28.09 -13.28 20.05
N SER A 7 27.03 -12.89 19.34
CA SER A 7 27.01 -11.66 18.58
C SER A 7 26.74 -10.48 19.52
N SER A 8 27.61 -9.47 19.54
CA SER A 8 27.40 -8.22 20.28
C SER A 8 26.43 -7.28 19.53
N MET A 9 25.92 -7.72 18.38
CA MET A 9 25.03 -6.96 17.53
C MET A 9 23.71 -6.66 18.24
N GLU A 10 23.39 -5.39 18.42
CA GLU A 10 22.17 -4.92 19.04
C GLU A 10 21.17 -4.43 17.98
N LEU A 11 19.87 -4.41 18.33
CA LEU A 11 18.82 -3.88 17.45
C LEU A 11 19.07 -2.46 16.94
N ARG A 12 19.78 -1.65 17.74
CA ARG A 12 20.13 -0.30 17.31
C ARG A 12 21.07 -0.30 16.11
N HIS A 13 21.97 -1.29 16.00
CA HIS A 13 22.87 -1.42 14.86
C HIS A 13 22.10 -1.68 13.56
N LEU A 14 21.07 -2.54 13.60
CA LEU A 14 20.17 -2.78 12.47
C LEU A 14 19.41 -1.51 12.07
N ARG A 15 18.85 -0.79 13.05
CA ARG A 15 18.15 0.48 12.79
C ARG A 15 19.05 1.53 12.16
N TYR A 16 20.28 1.66 12.67
CA TYR A 16 21.27 2.59 12.15
C TYR A 16 21.66 2.23 10.72
N PHE A 17 21.92 0.95 10.47
CA PHE A 17 22.25 0.45 9.15
C PHE A 17 21.15 0.72 8.13
N VAL A 18 19.88 0.39 8.45
CA VAL A 18 18.71 0.63 7.60
C VAL A 18 18.53 2.12 7.30
N ALA A 19 18.76 3.00 8.29
CA ALA A 19 18.67 4.44 8.10
C ALA A 19 19.78 4.99 7.19
N VAL A 20 21.02 4.51 7.35
CA VAL A 20 22.15 4.91 6.48
C VAL A 20 21.91 4.42 5.06
N ALA A 21 21.47 3.17 4.88
CA ALA A 21 21.16 2.58 3.58
C ALA A 21 20.03 3.34 2.86
N GLY A 22 18.99 3.76 3.59
CA GLY A 22 17.86 4.50 3.01
C GLY A 22 18.15 5.95 2.65
N LYS A 23 19.20 6.55 3.24
CA LYS A 23 19.60 7.95 2.96
C LYS A 23 20.81 8.04 2.05
N GLU A 24 21.53 6.94 1.85
CA GLU A 24 22.83 6.91 1.14
C GLU A 24 23.82 7.99 1.60
N ASN A 25 23.60 8.51 2.82
CA ASN A 25 24.37 9.61 3.40
C ASN A 25 24.36 9.51 4.93
N ILE A 26 25.56 9.29 5.51
CA ILE A 26 25.72 9.11 6.97
C ILE A 26 25.31 10.36 7.74
N SER A 27 25.63 11.56 7.24
CA SER A 27 25.27 12.81 7.94
C SER A 27 23.77 13.05 7.99
N GLN A 28 23.06 12.75 6.91
CA GLN A 28 21.57 12.84 6.87
C GLN A 28 20.93 11.78 7.75
N ALA A 29 21.46 10.55 7.73
CA ALA A 29 20.98 9.49 8.61
C ALA A 29 21.20 9.84 10.09
N ALA A 30 22.38 10.38 10.45
CA ALA A 30 22.68 10.81 11.81
C ALA A 30 21.70 11.88 12.32
N LYS A 31 21.38 12.87 11.48
CA LYS A 31 20.35 13.88 11.80
C LYS A 31 18.99 13.24 12.03
N SER A 32 18.54 12.30 11.19
CA SER A 32 17.25 11.64 11.33
C SER A 32 17.16 10.71 12.54
N LEU A 33 18.31 10.23 13.03
CA LEU A 33 18.42 9.35 14.20
C LEU A 33 18.75 10.12 15.50
N HIS A 34 18.93 11.46 15.42
CA HIS A 34 19.31 12.32 16.54
C HIS A 34 20.61 11.87 17.22
N VAL A 35 21.60 11.44 16.42
CA VAL A 35 22.93 11.07 16.92
C VAL A 35 24.02 11.86 16.19
N SER A 36 25.25 11.89 16.76
CA SER A 36 26.37 12.52 16.08
C SER A 36 26.86 11.67 14.91
N GLN A 37 27.28 12.32 13.82
CA GLN A 37 27.80 11.61 12.62
C GLN A 37 29.04 10.76 12.94
N PRO A 38 30.02 11.20 13.78
CA PRO A 38 31.14 10.34 14.16
C PRO A 38 30.70 9.07 14.91
N ALA A 39 29.71 9.18 15.81
CA ALA A 39 29.18 8.02 16.53
C ALA A 39 28.51 7.04 15.58
N LEU A 40 27.65 7.51 14.66
CA LEU A 40 26.99 6.65 13.67
C LEU A 40 28.03 5.97 12.74
N SER A 41 29.03 6.73 12.30
CA SER A 41 30.11 6.18 11.43
C SER A 41 30.94 5.12 12.16
N ARG A 42 31.18 5.25 13.47
CA ARG A 42 31.83 4.22 14.28
C ARG A 42 30.97 2.98 14.37
N GLN A 43 29.69 3.12 14.71
CA GLN A 43 28.75 1.98 14.82
C GLN A 43 28.62 1.19 13.51
N MET A 44 28.68 1.86 12.35
CA MET A 44 28.69 1.15 11.06
C MET A 44 29.98 0.36 10.83
N ARG A 45 31.13 0.90 11.23
CA ARG A 45 32.41 0.17 11.15
C ARG A 45 32.47 -1.02 12.10
N ASP A 46 31.96 -0.84 13.32
CA ASP A 46 31.93 -1.91 14.31
C ASP A 46 31.02 -3.05 13.82
N LEU A 47 29.86 -2.73 13.20
CA LEU A 47 28.97 -3.70 12.57
C LEU A 47 29.64 -4.45 11.41
N GLU A 48 30.33 -3.75 10.49
CA GLU A 48 31.08 -4.36 9.39
C GLU A 48 32.21 -5.27 9.92
N SER A 49 32.89 -4.85 10.98
CA SER A 49 33.95 -5.63 11.63
C SER A 49 33.41 -6.89 12.29
N GLU A 50 32.25 -6.81 12.95
CA GLU A 50 31.60 -7.96 13.57
C GLU A 50 31.10 -8.98 12.54
N LEU A 51 30.58 -8.51 11.41
CA LEU A 51 30.14 -9.36 10.31
C LEU A 51 31.29 -9.88 9.45
N GLY A 52 32.49 -9.29 9.57
CA GLY A 52 33.65 -9.65 8.75
C GLY A 52 33.50 -9.28 7.28
N VAL A 53 32.51 -8.44 6.92
CA VAL A 53 32.26 -8.02 5.53
C VAL A 53 31.93 -6.54 5.44
N SER A 54 32.32 -5.89 4.35
CA SER A 54 31.93 -4.51 4.08
C SER A 54 30.50 -4.45 3.56
N LEU A 55 29.65 -3.68 4.22
CA LEU A 55 28.27 -3.44 3.81
C LEU A 55 28.14 -2.21 2.91
N PHE A 56 29.08 -1.27 3.02
CA PHE A 56 29.09 -0.04 2.25
C PHE A 56 30.35 0.11 1.40
N LYS A 57 30.17 0.63 0.18
CA LYS A 57 31.25 1.20 -0.63
C LYS A 57 31.33 2.68 -0.31
N ARG A 58 32.52 3.14 0.06
CA ARG A 58 32.80 4.56 0.36
C ARG A 58 33.10 5.30 -0.92
N GLY A 59 32.31 6.29 -1.27
CA GLY A 59 32.54 7.18 -2.42
C GLY A 59 32.35 8.63 -2.01
N GLY A 60 33.37 9.32 -1.55
CA GLY A 60 33.31 10.75 -1.21
C GLY A 60 32.28 11.08 -0.12
N LYS A 61 31.25 11.87 -0.50
CA LYS A 61 30.15 12.30 0.41
C LYS A 61 28.97 11.34 0.45
N SER A 62 28.91 10.34 -0.43
CA SER A 62 27.84 9.34 -0.51
C SER A 62 28.33 7.95 -0.09
N VAL A 63 27.41 7.11 0.36
CA VAL A 63 27.65 5.72 0.76
C VAL A 63 26.69 4.85 -0.05
N HIS A 64 27.22 3.86 -0.77
CA HIS A 64 26.42 2.93 -1.55
C HIS A 64 26.55 1.51 -0.99
N LEU A 65 25.49 0.74 -1.05
CA LEU A 65 25.51 -0.65 -0.59
C LEU A 65 26.40 -1.53 -1.47
N THR A 66 27.15 -2.41 -0.83
CA THR A 66 27.77 -3.57 -1.48
C THR A 66 26.67 -4.61 -1.81
N GLU A 67 27.01 -5.72 -2.45
CA GLU A 67 26.12 -6.86 -2.61
C GLU A 67 25.73 -7.45 -1.24
N ALA A 68 26.73 -7.67 -0.37
CA ALA A 68 26.48 -8.09 1.02
C ALA A 68 25.58 -7.07 1.77
N GLY A 69 25.80 -5.76 1.54
CA GLY A 69 24.97 -4.72 2.11
C GLY A 69 23.49 -4.78 1.66
N ARG A 70 23.23 -5.13 0.40
CA ARG A 70 21.83 -5.30 -0.09
C ARG A 70 21.15 -6.51 0.56
N VAL A 71 21.84 -7.63 0.65
CA VAL A 71 21.33 -8.82 1.35
C VAL A 71 21.08 -8.48 2.81
N PHE A 72 22.04 -7.88 3.51
CA PHE A 72 21.91 -7.50 4.91
C PHE A 72 20.81 -6.47 5.15
N LEU A 73 20.51 -5.59 4.17
CA LEU A 73 19.40 -4.65 4.26
C LEU A 73 18.04 -5.35 4.26
N SER A 74 17.87 -6.34 3.38
CA SER A 74 16.67 -7.16 3.33
C SER A 74 16.44 -7.88 4.66
N GLU A 75 17.46 -8.59 5.14
CA GLU A 75 17.39 -9.35 6.39
C GLU A 75 17.21 -8.45 7.63
N SER A 76 17.89 -7.31 7.68
CA SER A 76 17.76 -6.34 8.78
C SER A 76 16.32 -5.78 8.85
N ARG A 77 15.71 -5.47 7.70
CA ARG A 77 14.32 -5.03 7.64
C ARG A 77 13.36 -6.11 8.11
N ALA A 78 13.55 -7.35 7.66
CA ALA A 78 12.74 -8.49 8.08
C ALA A 78 12.85 -8.72 9.60
N ALA A 79 14.06 -8.68 10.17
CA ALA A 79 14.29 -8.83 11.61
C ALA A 79 13.62 -7.71 12.43
N LEU A 80 13.78 -6.44 12.02
CA LEU A 80 13.15 -5.30 12.69
C LEU A 80 11.63 -5.40 12.64
N ASN A 81 11.05 -5.75 11.49
CA ASN A 81 9.62 -5.98 11.34
C ASN A 81 9.14 -7.10 12.29
N ARG A 82 9.90 -8.21 12.40
CA ARG A 82 9.55 -9.32 13.29
C ARG A 82 9.51 -8.91 14.76
N ILE A 83 10.39 -8.01 15.18
CA ILE A 83 10.40 -7.48 16.55
C ILE A 83 9.21 -6.53 16.78
N GLU A 84 8.91 -5.68 15.82
CA GLU A 84 7.71 -4.82 15.89
C GLU A 84 6.43 -5.66 15.98
N ASP A 85 6.37 -6.75 15.22
CA ASP A 85 5.29 -7.74 15.31
C ASP A 85 5.18 -8.35 16.70
N ALA A 86 6.31 -8.82 17.28
CA ALA A 86 6.32 -9.41 18.60
C ALA A 86 5.83 -8.45 19.69
N ILE A 87 6.30 -7.18 19.64
CA ILE A 87 5.84 -6.11 20.54
C ILE A 87 4.33 -5.88 20.37
N SER A 88 3.86 -5.84 19.13
CA SER A 88 2.45 -5.61 18.81
C SER A 88 1.56 -6.75 19.33
N VAL A 89 1.96 -7.99 19.09
CA VAL A 89 1.25 -9.19 19.61
C VAL A 89 1.18 -9.14 21.12
N THR A 90 2.30 -8.85 21.78
CA THR A 90 2.36 -8.76 23.25
C THR A 90 1.41 -7.67 23.76
N LYS A 91 1.41 -6.50 23.13
CA LYS A 91 0.47 -5.41 23.46
C LYS A 91 -0.99 -5.81 23.20
N SER A 92 -1.28 -6.53 22.12
CA SER A 92 -2.64 -6.99 21.79
C SER A 92 -3.14 -8.03 22.81
N VAL A 93 -2.28 -8.89 23.30
CA VAL A 93 -2.59 -9.84 24.38
C VAL A 93 -2.82 -9.11 25.71
N ALA A 94 -1.96 -8.15 26.05
CA ALA A 94 -2.09 -7.35 27.28
C ALA A 94 -3.32 -6.41 27.23
N ASN A 95 -3.60 -5.83 26.08
CA ASN A 95 -4.76 -4.97 25.85
C ASN A 95 -6.02 -5.74 25.46
N ARG A 96 -6.17 -7.01 25.81
CA ARG A 96 -7.35 -7.84 25.47
C ARG A 96 -8.66 -7.05 25.59
N ARG A 97 -8.91 -6.17 24.65
CA ARG A 97 -10.25 -5.69 24.29
C ARG A 97 -10.94 -6.84 23.56
N ARG A 98 -11.39 -7.80 24.33
CA ARG A 98 -11.97 -9.10 23.88
C ARG A 98 -13.06 -9.00 22.82
N ASN A 99 -13.43 -7.78 22.38
CA ASN A 99 -14.58 -7.60 21.51
C ASN A 99 -14.44 -6.39 20.55
N ARG A 100 -13.23 -6.11 20.03
CA ARG A 100 -13.00 -4.99 19.10
C ARG A 100 -12.11 -5.43 17.94
N ILE A 101 -12.46 -4.99 16.73
CA ILE A 101 -11.66 -5.14 15.52
C ILE A 101 -11.46 -3.77 14.86
N CYS A 102 -10.25 -3.46 14.42
CA CYS A 102 -9.91 -2.23 13.73
C CYS A 102 -9.63 -2.54 12.26
N ILE A 103 -10.40 -1.94 11.35
CA ILE A 103 -10.37 -2.20 9.91
C ILE A 103 -9.91 -0.94 9.19
N GLY A 104 -8.79 -1.05 8.45
CA GLY A 104 -8.37 -0.04 7.50
C GLY A 104 -9.05 -0.26 6.14
N TYR A 105 -9.46 0.79 5.46
CA TYR A 105 -10.07 0.64 4.15
C TYR A 105 -9.76 1.82 3.22
N GLY A 106 -9.63 1.53 1.92
CA GLY A 106 -9.64 2.52 0.86
C GLY A 106 -11.08 2.93 0.53
N PRO A 107 -11.38 4.23 0.43
CA PRO A 107 -12.78 4.69 0.41
C PRO A 107 -13.57 4.24 -0.83
N ILE A 108 -12.95 4.18 -2.01
CA ILE A 108 -13.70 3.89 -3.23
C ILE A 108 -13.70 2.42 -3.60
N PRO A 109 -12.55 1.73 -3.72
CA PRO A 109 -12.54 0.33 -4.16
C PRO A 109 -13.34 -0.60 -3.27
N THR A 110 -13.55 -0.22 -1.99
CA THR A 110 -14.23 -1.06 -1.01
C THR A 110 -15.67 -0.66 -0.72
N ALA A 111 -16.21 0.33 -1.44
CA ALA A 111 -17.57 0.83 -1.19
C ALA A 111 -18.67 -0.25 -1.26
N GLU A 112 -18.47 -1.31 -2.05
CA GLU A 112 -19.41 -2.42 -2.16
C GLU A 112 -19.14 -3.52 -1.15
N ILE A 113 -17.88 -3.86 -0.93
CA ILE A 113 -17.47 -5.02 -0.12
C ILE A 113 -17.68 -4.75 1.36
N LEU A 114 -17.21 -3.58 1.82
CA LEU A 114 -17.18 -3.27 3.24
C LEU A 114 -18.56 -3.28 3.93
N PRO A 115 -19.62 -2.66 3.38
CA PRO A 115 -20.95 -2.69 4.01
C PRO A 115 -21.53 -4.11 4.12
N LEU A 116 -21.34 -4.94 3.10
CA LEU A 116 -21.83 -6.32 3.08
C LEU A 116 -21.05 -7.19 4.08
N ALA A 117 -19.74 -7.06 4.10
CA ALA A 117 -18.87 -7.76 5.04
C ALA A 117 -19.19 -7.37 6.50
N LEU A 118 -19.38 -6.07 6.76
CA LEU A 118 -19.74 -5.59 8.09
C LEU A 118 -21.09 -6.15 8.55
N ARG A 119 -22.10 -6.15 7.66
CA ARG A 119 -23.40 -6.73 7.97
C ARG A 119 -23.29 -8.22 8.32
N ALA A 120 -22.58 -9.00 7.49
CA ALA A 120 -22.38 -10.43 7.72
C ALA A 120 -21.61 -10.70 9.03
N PHE A 121 -20.59 -9.89 9.32
CA PHE A 121 -19.79 -9.97 10.53
C PHE A 121 -20.60 -9.61 11.78
N GLN A 122 -21.38 -8.52 11.78
CA GLN A 122 -22.15 -8.07 12.93
C GLN A 122 -23.29 -9.02 13.28
N LEU A 123 -23.89 -9.69 12.29
CA LEU A 123 -24.90 -10.73 12.55
C LEU A 123 -24.33 -11.88 13.38
N ARG A 124 -23.09 -12.27 13.15
CA ARG A 124 -22.40 -13.34 13.91
C ARG A 124 -21.80 -12.84 15.22
N ASN A 125 -21.42 -11.56 15.25
CA ASN A 125 -20.71 -10.93 16.36
C ASN A 125 -21.41 -9.65 16.86
N PRO A 126 -22.66 -9.73 17.38
CA PRO A 126 -23.49 -8.55 17.69
C PRO A 126 -22.89 -7.65 18.79
N LYS A 127 -22.01 -8.19 19.63
CA LYS A 127 -21.32 -7.43 20.68
C LYS A 127 -19.94 -6.88 20.25
N ALA A 128 -19.47 -7.20 19.04
CA ALA A 128 -18.19 -6.75 18.57
C ALA A 128 -18.21 -5.25 18.25
N LYS A 129 -17.21 -4.52 18.71
CA LYS A 129 -16.99 -3.12 18.32
C LYS A 129 -16.11 -3.09 17.10
N VAL A 130 -16.54 -2.38 16.07
CA VAL A 130 -15.81 -2.20 14.82
C VAL A 130 -15.33 -0.76 14.73
N ASP A 131 -14.03 -0.58 14.59
CA ASP A 131 -13.41 0.70 14.27
C ASP A 131 -13.06 0.72 12.79
N LEU A 132 -13.60 1.66 12.06
CA LEU A 132 -13.30 1.87 10.65
C LEU A 132 -12.36 3.06 10.47
N ARG A 133 -11.27 2.84 9.71
CA ARG A 133 -10.30 3.89 9.39
C ARG A 133 -10.13 4.00 7.89
N ALA A 134 -10.57 5.13 7.33
CA ALA A 134 -10.26 5.48 5.95
C ALA A 134 -8.78 5.87 5.85
N MET A 135 -8.03 5.19 5.01
CA MET A 135 -6.58 5.32 4.92
C MET A 135 -6.11 5.12 3.46
N THR A 136 -4.98 5.71 3.12
CA THR A 136 -4.28 5.34 1.89
C THR A 136 -3.67 3.94 2.00
N THR A 137 -3.40 3.29 0.87
CA THR A 137 -2.78 1.94 0.87
C THR A 137 -1.46 1.92 1.65
N GLN A 138 -0.64 2.95 1.51
CA GLN A 138 0.65 3.03 2.22
C GLN A 138 0.48 3.21 3.73
N GLU A 139 -0.54 3.97 4.17
CA GLU A 139 -0.88 4.11 5.59
C GLU A 139 -1.40 2.79 6.15
N MET A 140 -2.27 2.08 5.41
CA MET A 140 -2.78 0.76 5.81
C MET A 140 -1.66 -0.26 5.99
N VAL A 141 -0.71 -0.36 5.05
CA VAL A 141 0.44 -1.26 5.16
C VAL A 141 1.28 -0.94 6.40
N ARG A 142 1.57 0.34 6.65
CA ARG A 142 2.30 0.75 7.85
C ARG A 142 1.52 0.45 9.14
N ALA A 143 0.23 0.74 9.15
CA ALA A 143 -0.64 0.51 10.30
C ALA A 143 -0.83 -0.99 10.60
N LEU A 144 -0.93 -1.85 9.56
CA LEU A 144 -0.91 -3.30 9.71
C LEU A 144 0.39 -3.78 10.37
N ARG A 145 1.54 -3.36 9.84
CA ARG A 145 2.86 -3.73 10.37
C ARG A 145 3.03 -3.29 11.83
N ARG A 146 2.50 -2.12 12.20
CA ARG A 146 2.52 -1.61 13.59
C ARG A 146 1.41 -2.18 14.48
N GLY A 147 0.49 -2.97 13.92
CA GLY A 147 -0.66 -3.49 14.67
C GLY A 147 -1.65 -2.42 15.14
N GLU A 148 -1.67 -1.28 14.47
CA GLU A 148 -2.62 -0.19 14.70
C GLU A 148 -4.00 -0.48 14.08
N ILE A 149 -4.03 -1.35 13.06
CA ILE A 149 -5.22 -1.98 12.50
C ILE A 149 -5.01 -3.50 12.44
N ASP A 150 -6.11 -4.26 12.47
CA ASP A 150 -6.09 -5.71 12.45
C ASP A 150 -6.13 -6.26 11.03
N VAL A 151 -6.86 -5.60 10.15
CA VAL A 151 -7.10 -6.00 8.76
C VAL A 151 -7.31 -4.78 7.89
N SER A 152 -7.03 -4.91 6.62
CA SER A 152 -7.30 -3.86 5.63
C SER A 152 -8.00 -4.40 4.39
N LEU A 153 -8.81 -3.54 3.76
CA LEU A 153 -9.39 -3.73 2.43
C LEU A 153 -8.85 -2.62 1.53
N MET A 154 -8.07 -2.99 0.52
CA MET A 154 -7.38 -2.01 -0.33
C MET A 154 -7.30 -2.46 -1.78
N ALA A 155 -7.11 -1.51 -2.67
CA ALA A 155 -6.68 -1.82 -4.03
C ALA A 155 -5.18 -2.19 -4.00
N ASP A 156 -4.83 -3.30 -4.65
CA ASP A 156 -3.45 -3.72 -4.82
C ASP A 156 -3.00 -3.49 -6.26
N GLY A 157 -2.01 -2.62 -6.42
CA GLY A 157 -1.34 -2.43 -7.69
C GLY A 157 0.16 -2.74 -7.63
N LEU A 158 0.69 -3.00 -6.43
CA LEU A 158 2.13 -3.23 -6.17
C LEU A 158 2.29 -4.25 -5.05
N SER A 159 2.28 -5.53 -5.40
CA SER A 159 2.45 -6.64 -4.45
C SER A 159 3.72 -6.57 -3.58
N GLU A 160 4.78 -5.86 -4.05
CA GLU A 160 6.03 -5.67 -3.29
C GLU A 160 5.83 -4.92 -1.97
N ASP A 161 4.86 -3.99 -1.90
CA ASP A 161 4.56 -3.26 -0.66
C ASP A 161 3.86 -4.16 0.39
N LEU A 162 3.37 -5.33 0.01
CA LEU A 162 2.61 -6.26 0.87
C LEU A 162 3.45 -7.42 1.43
N GLU A 163 4.75 -7.43 1.17
CA GLU A 163 5.66 -8.46 1.68
C GLU A 163 5.56 -8.59 3.20
N GLY A 164 5.46 -9.84 3.69
CA GLY A 164 5.32 -10.16 5.11
C GLY A 164 3.90 -10.03 5.67
N LEU A 165 2.90 -9.73 4.81
CA LEU A 165 1.48 -9.78 5.15
C LEU A 165 0.83 -11.03 4.51
N ILE A 166 -0.26 -11.48 5.11
CA ILE A 166 -1.18 -12.43 4.45
C ILE A 166 -2.12 -11.60 3.58
N VAL A 167 -2.16 -11.92 2.30
CA VAL A 167 -2.95 -11.21 1.31
C VAL A 167 -3.89 -12.18 0.62
N ALA A 168 -5.15 -11.81 0.49
CA ALA A 168 -6.14 -12.57 -0.26
C ALA A 168 -6.88 -11.62 -1.22
N GLU A 169 -6.89 -11.95 -2.50
CA GLU A 169 -7.74 -11.27 -3.47
C GLU A 169 -9.20 -11.60 -3.19
N ILE A 170 -10.03 -10.58 -3.14
CA ILE A 170 -11.47 -10.69 -2.86
C ILE A 170 -12.28 -10.58 -4.16
N CYS A 171 -11.94 -9.61 -4.98
CA CYS A 171 -12.51 -9.42 -6.31
C CYS A 171 -11.59 -8.53 -7.13
N SER A 172 -11.93 -8.36 -8.41
CA SER A 172 -11.25 -7.39 -9.27
C SER A 172 -12.27 -6.61 -10.11
N TYR A 173 -11.95 -5.36 -10.41
CA TYR A 173 -12.81 -4.48 -11.20
C TYR A 173 -12.18 -4.16 -12.55
N PRO A 174 -12.90 -4.34 -13.67
CA PRO A 174 -12.46 -3.88 -14.97
C PRO A 174 -12.07 -2.40 -14.93
N LEU A 175 -11.01 -2.04 -15.65
CA LEU A 175 -10.60 -0.64 -15.76
C LEU A 175 -11.42 0.07 -16.85
N CYS A 176 -11.72 1.32 -16.58
CA CYS A 176 -12.42 2.21 -17.49
C CYS A 176 -11.78 3.61 -17.44
N VAL A 177 -12.09 4.43 -18.41
CA VAL A 177 -11.83 5.86 -18.35
C VAL A 177 -13.06 6.59 -17.82
N ALA A 178 -12.82 7.45 -16.83
CA ALA A 178 -13.80 8.42 -16.32
C ALA A 178 -13.61 9.75 -17.04
N VAL A 179 -14.70 10.28 -17.60
CA VAL A 179 -14.69 11.53 -18.37
C VAL A 179 -15.91 12.39 -18.03
N SER A 180 -15.83 13.70 -18.25
CA SER A 180 -17.00 14.55 -18.18
C SER A 180 -18.02 14.14 -19.25
N LYS A 181 -19.31 14.41 -19.01
CA LYS A 181 -20.37 14.08 -19.98
C LYS A 181 -20.24 14.84 -21.32
N LYS A 182 -19.51 15.96 -21.32
CA LYS A 182 -19.25 16.76 -22.52
C LYS A 182 -18.00 16.31 -23.28
N HIS A 183 -17.20 15.41 -22.71
CA HIS A 183 -15.98 14.91 -23.34
C HIS A 183 -16.29 14.03 -24.56
N ARG A 184 -15.45 14.10 -25.61
CA ARG A 184 -15.63 13.31 -26.85
C ARG A 184 -15.74 11.79 -26.61
N PHE A 185 -15.12 11.28 -25.56
CA PHE A 185 -15.23 9.87 -25.19
C PHE A 185 -16.56 9.49 -24.54
N ALA A 186 -17.32 10.45 -24.02
CA ALA A 186 -18.59 10.18 -23.35
C ALA A 186 -19.64 9.54 -24.28
N GLN A 187 -19.54 9.74 -25.59
CA GLN A 187 -20.46 9.17 -26.58
C GLN A 187 -19.97 7.84 -27.18
N ARG A 188 -18.78 7.40 -26.82
CA ARG A 188 -18.21 6.14 -27.36
C ARG A 188 -18.68 4.96 -26.53
N ARG A 189 -18.80 3.79 -27.17
CA ARG A 189 -19.02 2.53 -26.44
C ARG A 189 -17.74 2.04 -25.76
N VAL A 190 -16.59 2.27 -26.37
CA VAL A 190 -15.26 1.82 -25.94
C VAL A 190 -14.24 2.88 -26.31
N VAL A 191 -13.20 3.06 -25.52
CA VAL A 191 -12.11 4.01 -25.79
C VAL A 191 -10.79 3.27 -26.01
N PRO A 192 -10.13 3.50 -27.17
CA PRO A 192 -8.79 2.98 -27.41
C PRO A 192 -7.78 3.59 -26.42
N ILE A 193 -6.95 2.75 -25.79
CA ILE A 193 -5.92 3.22 -24.86
C ILE A 193 -4.93 4.16 -25.54
N GLU A 194 -4.63 3.94 -26.81
CA GLU A 194 -3.75 4.81 -27.58
C GLU A 194 -4.30 6.25 -27.69
N GLU A 195 -5.62 6.42 -27.81
CA GLU A 195 -6.24 7.74 -27.83
C GLU A 195 -6.28 8.36 -26.42
N LEU A 196 -6.55 7.53 -25.40
CA LEU A 196 -6.56 7.94 -24.01
C LEU A 196 -5.18 8.48 -23.58
N ALA A 197 -4.10 7.82 -24.01
CA ALA A 197 -2.74 8.22 -23.67
C ALA A 197 -2.32 9.60 -24.20
N LYS A 198 -3.11 10.21 -25.08
CA LYS A 198 -2.90 11.57 -25.61
C LYS A 198 -3.64 12.65 -24.83
N GLU A 199 -4.58 12.25 -23.95
CA GLU A 199 -5.39 13.17 -23.15
C GLU A 199 -4.64 13.70 -21.92
N PRO A 200 -5.06 14.86 -21.39
CA PRO A 200 -4.65 15.31 -20.07
C PRO A 200 -5.16 14.36 -18.99
N ILE A 201 -4.26 13.80 -18.19
CA ILE A 201 -4.60 12.83 -17.13
C ILE A 201 -4.71 13.56 -15.79
N ILE A 202 -5.81 13.33 -15.08
CA ILE A 202 -6.00 13.66 -13.67
C ILE A 202 -5.67 12.41 -12.86
N SER A 203 -4.82 12.55 -11.85
CA SER A 203 -4.30 11.44 -11.08
C SER A 203 -4.52 11.60 -9.57
N LEU A 204 -4.36 10.52 -8.84
CA LEU A 204 -4.13 10.55 -7.40
C LEU A 204 -2.65 10.81 -7.12
N SER A 205 -2.36 11.50 -6.00
CA SER A 205 -1.01 11.91 -5.66
C SER A 205 -0.07 10.70 -5.45
N ARG A 206 1.16 10.81 -5.96
CA ARG A 206 2.19 9.76 -5.79
C ARG A 206 2.54 9.51 -4.33
N ARG A 207 2.35 10.50 -3.46
CA ARG A 207 2.68 10.39 -2.04
C ARG A 207 1.79 9.42 -1.29
N GLY A 208 0.48 9.38 -1.61
CA GLY A 208 -0.51 8.55 -0.93
C GLY A 208 -0.95 7.31 -1.72
N PHE A 209 -0.80 7.34 -3.06
CA PHE A 209 -1.40 6.36 -3.97
C PHE A 209 -0.39 5.88 -5.03
N ARG A 210 0.78 5.41 -4.59
CA ARG A 210 1.82 4.89 -5.49
C ARG A 210 1.29 3.80 -6.43
N TRP A 211 0.45 2.90 -5.89
CA TRP A 211 -0.17 1.84 -6.68
C TRP A 211 -0.99 2.37 -7.85
N TYR A 212 -1.72 3.47 -7.64
CA TYR A 212 -2.55 4.07 -8.70
C TYR A 212 -1.69 4.68 -9.81
N ASN A 213 -0.63 5.37 -9.44
CA ASN A 213 0.29 5.93 -10.43
C ASN A 213 1.01 4.83 -11.22
N ALA A 214 1.43 3.75 -10.58
CA ALA A 214 1.98 2.59 -11.27
C ALA A 214 0.95 1.92 -12.19
N LEU A 215 -0.33 1.87 -11.79
CA LEU A 215 -1.42 1.41 -12.63
C LEU A 215 -1.57 2.29 -13.89
N VAL A 216 -1.64 3.60 -13.72
CA VAL A 216 -1.74 4.56 -14.83
C VAL A 216 -0.55 4.43 -15.78
N GLU A 217 0.65 4.36 -15.25
CA GLU A 217 1.88 4.18 -16.03
C GLU A 217 1.86 2.82 -16.79
N ARG A 218 1.49 1.73 -16.14
CA ARG A 218 1.40 0.41 -16.76
C ARG A 218 0.41 0.38 -17.93
N VAL A 219 -0.72 1.06 -17.79
CA VAL A 219 -1.77 1.07 -18.82
C VAL A 219 -1.40 1.98 -19.99
N LEU A 220 -0.82 3.13 -19.73
CA LEU A 220 -0.64 4.17 -20.76
C LEU A 220 0.78 4.25 -21.35
N SER A 221 1.83 3.89 -20.60
CA SER A 221 3.22 4.06 -21.07
C SER A 221 3.58 3.26 -22.32
N PRO A 222 2.97 2.08 -22.63
CA PRO A 222 3.20 1.39 -23.89
C PRO A 222 2.78 2.20 -25.12
N TYR A 223 1.84 3.15 -24.94
CA TYR A 223 1.28 3.96 -26.04
C TYR A 223 1.83 5.40 -26.05
N ASN A 224 2.24 5.92 -24.91
CA ASN A 224 2.86 7.23 -24.80
C ASN A 224 3.78 7.32 -23.58
N ARG A 225 5.08 7.47 -23.81
CA ARG A 225 6.06 7.62 -22.73
C ARG A 225 6.02 8.98 -22.03
N ASN A 226 5.46 9.99 -22.68
CA ASN A 226 5.36 11.35 -22.16
C ASN A 226 3.91 11.65 -21.72
N LEU A 227 3.41 10.93 -20.71
CA LEU A 227 2.07 11.13 -20.17
C LEU A 227 1.90 12.56 -19.62
N LYS A 228 0.80 13.20 -19.98
CA LYS A 228 0.45 14.53 -19.50
C LYS A 228 -0.38 14.41 -18.21
N ILE A 229 0.26 14.14 -17.07
CA ILE A 229 -0.40 14.25 -15.77
C ILE A 229 -0.48 15.75 -15.46
N VAL A 230 -1.67 16.33 -15.58
CA VAL A 230 -1.89 17.77 -15.42
C VAL A 230 -2.19 18.16 -13.99
N GLU A 231 -2.78 17.27 -13.21
CA GLU A 231 -3.11 17.49 -11.80
C GLU A 231 -3.07 16.19 -11.00
N GLU A 232 -2.68 16.33 -9.73
CA GLU A 232 -2.69 15.25 -8.75
C GLU A 232 -3.47 15.69 -7.50
N PHE A 233 -4.31 14.81 -6.95
CA PHE A 233 -5.12 15.06 -5.76
C PHE A 233 -4.90 13.98 -4.70
N ASP A 234 -5.05 14.36 -3.44
CA ASP A 234 -4.89 13.43 -2.31
C ASP A 234 -6.15 12.60 -2.00
N ASP A 235 -7.22 12.81 -2.74
CA ASP A 235 -8.48 12.09 -2.59
C ASP A 235 -9.23 11.93 -3.92
N SER A 236 -10.07 10.92 -3.99
CA SER A 236 -10.81 10.56 -5.20
C SER A 236 -12.00 11.49 -5.48
N GLN A 237 -12.55 12.18 -4.48
CA GLN A 237 -13.65 13.11 -4.72
C GLN A 237 -13.15 14.35 -5.48
N SER A 238 -11.95 14.81 -5.16
CA SER A 238 -11.27 15.89 -5.89
C SER A 238 -10.97 15.47 -7.34
N VAL A 239 -10.51 14.24 -7.57
CA VAL A 239 -10.34 13.69 -8.94
C VAL A 239 -11.66 13.70 -9.69
N ILE A 240 -12.76 13.21 -9.09
CA ILE A 240 -14.10 13.21 -9.70
C ILE A 240 -14.53 14.63 -10.05
N ALA A 241 -14.35 15.59 -9.16
CA ALA A 241 -14.72 16.98 -9.38
C ALA A 241 -13.91 17.63 -10.53
N ALA A 242 -12.60 17.39 -10.60
CA ALA A 242 -11.75 17.89 -11.66
C ALA A 242 -12.11 17.29 -13.03
N VAL A 243 -12.40 15.99 -13.10
CA VAL A 243 -12.85 15.32 -14.33
C VAL A 243 -14.23 15.85 -14.74
N GLU A 244 -15.17 16.03 -13.80
CA GLU A 244 -16.50 16.61 -14.07
C GLU A 244 -16.39 18.02 -14.65
N ALA A 245 -15.47 18.83 -14.12
CA ALA A 245 -15.17 20.18 -14.62
C ALA A 245 -14.49 20.18 -16.01
N GLY A 246 -14.15 19.02 -16.58
CA GLY A 246 -13.54 18.90 -17.89
C GLY A 246 -12.05 19.24 -17.94
N ARG A 247 -11.35 19.19 -16.80
CA ARG A 247 -9.91 19.53 -16.70
C ARG A 247 -9.00 18.42 -17.24
N GLY A 248 -9.55 17.21 -17.41
CA GLY A 248 -8.86 16.03 -17.93
C GLY A 248 -9.69 14.78 -17.77
N VAL A 249 -9.04 13.62 -17.90
CA VAL A 249 -9.65 12.30 -17.78
C VAL A 249 -8.92 11.48 -16.72
N ALA A 250 -9.58 10.47 -16.14
CA ALA A 250 -8.94 9.60 -15.16
C ALA A 250 -9.19 8.11 -15.48
N ILE A 251 -8.22 7.25 -15.16
CA ILE A 251 -8.42 5.80 -15.18
C ILE A 251 -9.03 5.38 -13.85
N ALA A 252 -10.04 4.54 -13.86
CA ALA A 252 -10.70 4.08 -12.66
C ALA A 252 -11.15 2.62 -12.78
N GLY A 253 -11.28 1.92 -11.66
CA GLY A 253 -12.04 0.69 -11.62
C GLY A 253 -13.54 0.97 -11.85
N SER A 254 -14.24 0.06 -12.52
CA SER A 254 -15.67 0.24 -12.87
C SER A 254 -16.57 0.53 -11.66
N VAL A 255 -16.19 0.07 -10.48
CA VAL A 255 -16.91 0.33 -9.21
C VAL A 255 -17.05 1.83 -8.90
N VAL A 256 -16.10 2.66 -9.37
CA VAL A 256 -16.15 4.13 -9.15
C VAL A 256 -17.39 4.76 -9.77
N ALA A 257 -17.94 4.14 -10.83
CA ALA A 257 -19.18 4.60 -11.44
C ALA A 257 -20.36 4.64 -10.47
N ARG A 258 -20.41 3.71 -9.51
CA ARG A 258 -21.46 3.69 -8.47
C ARG A 258 -21.35 4.87 -7.50
N THR A 259 -20.12 5.24 -7.14
CA THR A 259 -19.86 6.34 -6.20
C THR A 259 -19.97 7.71 -6.87
N ALA A 260 -19.49 7.84 -8.09
CA ALA A 260 -19.58 9.09 -8.88
C ALA A 260 -21.01 9.35 -9.40
N GLY A 261 -21.81 8.29 -9.49
CA GLY A 261 -23.20 8.40 -9.97
C GLY A 261 -23.29 8.96 -11.39
N ARG A 262 -24.27 9.84 -11.61
CA ARG A 262 -24.51 10.45 -12.92
C ARG A 262 -23.60 11.66 -13.24
N ARG A 263 -22.62 11.96 -12.44
CA ARG A 263 -21.71 13.12 -12.65
C ARG A 263 -20.79 12.91 -13.83
N LEU A 264 -20.28 11.71 -14.02
CA LEU A 264 -19.31 11.34 -15.04
C LEU A 264 -19.88 10.32 -16.04
N ALA A 265 -19.21 10.16 -17.17
CA ALA A 265 -19.35 9.01 -18.05
C ALA A 265 -18.15 8.08 -17.89
N PHE A 266 -18.42 6.79 -17.78
CA PHE A 266 -17.40 5.74 -17.68
C PHE A 266 -17.43 4.90 -18.95
N ARG A 267 -16.25 4.66 -19.55
CA ARG A 267 -16.15 3.91 -20.79
C ARG A 267 -15.06 2.83 -20.68
N PRO A 268 -15.37 1.60 -21.10
CA PRO A 268 -14.39 0.53 -21.16
C PRO A 268 -13.20 0.91 -22.05
N LEU A 269 -12.04 0.35 -21.73
CA LEU A 269 -10.79 0.56 -22.47
C LEU A 269 -10.54 -0.61 -23.44
N ARG A 270 -9.85 -0.33 -24.56
CA ARG A 270 -9.38 -1.36 -25.49
C ARG A 270 -7.93 -1.10 -25.92
N PRO A 271 -7.08 -2.14 -25.97
CA PRO A 271 -7.32 -3.51 -25.48
C PRO A 271 -7.67 -3.49 -23.99
N ASP A 272 -8.33 -4.54 -23.48
CA ASP A 272 -8.72 -4.63 -22.07
C ASP A 272 -7.47 -4.69 -21.19
N PRO A 273 -7.23 -3.70 -20.33
CA PRO A 273 -6.12 -3.76 -19.40
C PRO A 273 -6.44 -4.71 -18.25
N GLN A 274 -5.40 -5.20 -17.56
CA GLN A 274 -5.59 -6.00 -16.36
C GLN A 274 -6.52 -5.29 -15.37
N PRO A 275 -7.53 -5.99 -14.81
CA PRO A 275 -8.46 -5.39 -13.86
C PRO A 275 -7.74 -4.92 -12.59
N LEU A 276 -8.39 -4.06 -11.83
CA LEU A 276 -7.93 -3.58 -10.54
C LEU A 276 -8.30 -4.59 -9.45
N PRO A 277 -7.35 -5.33 -8.86
CA PRO A 277 -7.65 -6.24 -7.78
C PRO A 277 -7.94 -5.49 -6.48
N ILE A 278 -8.89 -6.00 -5.72
CA ILE A 278 -9.16 -5.61 -4.34
C ILE A 278 -8.74 -6.74 -3.43
N VAL A 279 -7.88 -6.43 -2.49
CA VAL A 279 -7.31 -7.40 -1.58
C VAL A 279 -7.69 -7.10 -0.13
N LEU A 280 -7.84 -8.19 0.63
CA LEU A 280 -7.79 -8.17 2.08
C LEU A 280 -6.37 -8.49 2.50
N ALA A 281 -5.82 -7.67 3.40
CA ALA A 281 -4.50 -7.94 3.96
C ALA A 281 -4.53 -7.88 5.49
N HIS A 282 -3.79 -8.77 6.13
CA HIS A 282 -3.55 -8.78 7.58
C HIS A 282 -2.17 -9.33 7.91
N ARG A 283 -1.73 -9.17 9.16
CA ARG A 283 -0.44 -9.71 9.60
C ARG A 283 -0.45 -11.24 9.65
N GLN A 284 0.71 -11.84 9.45
CA GLN A 284 0.92 -13.29 9.54
C GLN A 284 0.89 -13.82 10.99
N VAL A 285 0.86 -12.95 11.98
CA VAL A 285 0.91 -13.29 13.41
C VAL A 285 -0.46 -13.70 13.92
N ALA A 286 -0.51 -14.53 14.99
CA ALA A 286 -1.70 -15.15 15.57
C ALA A 286 -2.99 -14.36 15.39
N THR A 287 -3.89 -14.90 14.60
CA THR A 287 -5.20 -14.36 14.32
C THR A 287 -6.07 -14.35 15.57
N THR A 288 -6.88 -13.35 15.73
CA THR A 288 -7.92 -13.35 16.78
C THR A 288 -9.21 -13.97 16.20
N PRO A 289 -10.06 -14.59 17.02
CA PRO A 289 -11.35 -15.11 16.54
C PRO A 289 -12.16 -14.07 15.76
N LEU A 290 -12.16 -12.81 16.21
CA LEU A 290 -12.85 -11.72 15.49
C LEU A 290 -12.25 -11.42 14.12
N LEU A 291 -10.93 -11.53 13.98
CA LEU A 291 -10.27 -11.33 12.68
C LEU A 291 -10.65 -12.47 11.72
N GLU A 292 -10.61 -13.72 12.18
CA GLU A 292 -10.99 -14.89 11.38
C GLU A 292 -12.45 -14.81 10.91
N GLU A 293 -13.36 -14.42 11.82
CA GLU A 293 -14.77 -14.19 11.51
C GLU A 293 -14.95 -13.06 10.48
N PHE A 294 -14.21 -11.96 10.60
CA PHE A 294 -14.27 -10.87 9.63
C PHE A 294 -13.71 -11.29 8.27
N VAL A 295 -12.57 -11.98 8.24
CA VAL A 295 -11.99 -12.55 7.00
C VAL A 295 -12.99 -13.49 6.33
N SER A 296 -13.65 -14.35 7.09
CA SER A 296 -14.71 -15.24 6.59
C SER A 296 -15.91 -14.44 6.04
N ALA A 297 -16.33 -13.39 6.74
CA ALA A 297 -17.40 -12.51 6.29
C ALA A 297 -17.06 -11.82 4.96
N VAL A 298 -15.83 -11.29 4.82
CA VAL A 298 -15.39 -10.66 3.56
C VAL A 298 -15.37 -11.67 2.42
N LYS A 299 -14.84 -12.88 2.64
CA LYS A 299 -14.79 -13.93 1.61
C LYS A 299 -16.18 -14.45 1.20
N SER A 300 -17.19 -14.32 2.06
CA SER A 300 -18.56 -14.71 1.74
C SER A 300 -19.34 -13.65 0.94
N VAL A 301 -18.79 -12.46 0.79
CA VAL A 301 -19.41 -11.40 -0.01
C VAL A 301 -19.33 -11.76 -1.49
N GLN A 302 -20.49 -11.98 -2.10
CA GLN A 302 -20.58 -12.02 -3.57
C GLN A 302 -20.67 -10.58 -4.07
N VAL A 303 -19.63 -10.15 -4.75
CA VAL A 303 -19.65 -8.88 -5.49
C VAL A 303 -20.20 -9.20 -6.88
N ASP A 304 -21.34 -8.62 -7.23
CA ASP A 304 -21.86 -8.72 -8.58
C ASP A 304 -20.81 -8.16 -9.55
N SER A 305 -20.15 -9.05 -10.27
CA SER A 305 -19.32 -8.62 -11.39
C SER A 305 -20.22 -7.83 -12.33
N PRO A 306 -19.89 -6.59 -12.70
CA PRO A 306 -20.70 -5.87 -13.65
C PRO A 306 -20.76 -6.70 -14.93
N SER A 307 -21.98 -7.16 -15.26
CA SER A 307 -22.28 -7.84 -16.52
C SER A 307 -21.71 -7.02 -17.67
N SER A 308 -21.00 -7.67 -18.54
CA SER A 308 -20.32 -7.18 -19.75
C SER A 308 -21.23 -6.33 -20.64
#